data_9bf0171150d36a87dea9bb14f5b2b3b6
#
_entry.id   9bf0171150d36a87dea9bb14f5b2b3b6
#
_cell.length_a   1.000
_cell.length_b   1.000
_cell.length_c   1.000
_cell.angle_alpha   90.00
_cell.angle_beta   90.00
_cell.angle_gamma   90.00
#
_symmetry.space_group_name_H-M   'P 1'
#
loop_
_entity.id
_entity.type
_entity.pdbx_description
1 polymer ?
#
loop_
_entity_poly.entity_id
_entity_poly.type
_entity_poly.pdbx_seq_one_letter_code
_entity_poly.pdbx_strand_id
1 'polypeptide(L)'
;MEKLIVGPPKATHIPTLIIIDALDECKDEQPAFAILSILSRYVNELPTVRFFITGRPEARIRTGFRLKSLLPVTEVSKLHEVKPEAVDSDIRLFFQTQLTNLVENQSDCDTTGDWPSSSDIKVLCKKAAGFFIYASTVIKFVASEQCAYSGTCPHHLTSTEHC
;
A
#
# COMPACT_ATOMS: atom_id res chain seq x y z
N MET A 1 -6.42 9.30 24.81
CA MET A 1 -5.51 9.36 23.67
C MET A 1 -4.14 9.92 24.03
N GLU A 2 -4.04 11.04 24.72
CA GLU A 2 -2.74 11.60 25.19
C GLU A 2 -1.88 10.61 25.98
N LYS A 3 -2.47 9.82 26.89
CA LYS A 3 -1.73 8.82 27.68
C LYS A 3 -1.16 7.66 26.85
N LEU A 4 -1.80 7.31 25.75
CA LEU A 4 -1.35 6.24 24.86
C LEU A 4 -0.18 6.68 23.97
N ILE A 5 -0.22 7.90 23.44
CA ILE A 5 0.75 8.41 22.48
C ILE A 5 1.95 9.06 23.16
N VAL A 6 1.71 9.85 24.21
CA VAL A 6 2.74 10.69 24.83
C VAL A 6 3.35 10.04 26.09
N GLY A 7 2.53 9.38 26.91
CA GLY A 7 2.99 8.82 28.18
C GLY A 7 4.09 7.76 28.01
N PRO A 8 3.88 6.66 27.27
CA PRO A 8 4.89 5.62 27.12
C PRO A 8 6.20 6.11 26.47
N PRO A 9 6.18 6.86 25.35
CA PRO A 9 7.40 7.34 24.72
C PRO A 9 8.23 8.29 25.57
N LYS A 10 7.62 9.12 26.42
CA LYS A 10 8.35 9.99 27.37
C LYS A 10 9.11 9.21 28.43
N ALA A 11 8.62 8.06 28.82
CA ALA A 11 9.24 7.22 29.83
C ALA A 11 10.45 6.43 29.32
N THR A 12 10.58 6.30 27.99
CA THR A 12 11.65 5.55 27.35
C THR A 12 12.46 6.47 26.45
N HIS A 13 13.77 6.56 26.65
CA HIS A 13 14.67 7.24 25.70
C HIS A 13 15.02 6.39 24.47
N ILE A 14 14.19 5.39 24.17
CA ILE A 14 14.39 4.47 23.04
C ILE A 14 13.82 5.14 21.77
N PRO A 15 14.57 5.16 20.65
CA PRO A 15 14.04 5.59 19.36
C PRO A 15 12.80 4.77 18.98
N THR A 16 11.68 5.44 18.79
CA THR A 16 10.37 4.80 18.57
C THR A 16 9.76 5.31 17.27
N LEU A 17 9.27 4.39 16.43
CA LEU A 17 8.45 4.71 15.27
C LEU A 17 6.99 4.35 15.58
N ILE A 18 6.10 5.32 15.41
CA ILE A 18 4.65 5.13 15.52
C ILE A 18 4.05 5.26 14.12
N ILE A 19 3.34 4.22 13.69
CA ILE A 19 2.66 4.19 12.39
C ILE A 19 1.17 4.41 12.63
N ILE A 20 0.60 5.39 11.94
CA ILE A 20 -0.84 5.67 11.90
C ILE A 20 -1.27 5.53 10.45
N ASP A 21 -1.93 4.42 10.13
CA ASP A 21 -2.38 4.13 8.78
C ASP A 21 -3.82 4.62 8.57
N ALA A 22 -4.12 5.09 7.35
CA ALA A 22 -5.44 5.49 6.90
C ALA A 22 -6.13 6.51 7.84
N LEU A 23 -5.43 7.60 8.20
CA LEU A 23 -5.96 8.63 9.11
C LEU A 23 -7.29 9.24 8.63
N ASP A 24 -7.58 9.19 7.33
CA ASP A 24 -8.82 9.65 6.70
C ASP A 24 -10.03 8.70 6.94
N GLU A 25 -9.80 7.44 7.31
CA GLU A 25 -10.88 6.47 7.54
C GLU A 25 -11.58 6.63 8.90
N CYS A 26 -11.20 7.63 9.69
CA CYS A 26 -11.98 8.01 10.87
C CYS A 26 -13.40 8.38 10.45
N LYS A 27 -14.42 7.77 11.07
CA LYS A 27 -15.86 7.95 10.73
C LYS A 27 -16.30 9.41 10.64
N ASP A 28 -15.64 10.29 11.40
CA ASP A 28 -15.86 11.74 11.41
C ASP A 28 -14.53 12.45 11.17
N GLU A 29 -14.54 13.61 10.54
CA GLU A 29 -13.33 14.42 10.32
C GLU A 29 -12.72 14.97 11.63
N GLN A 30 -13.49 15.03 12.71
CA GLN A 30 -13.05 15.56 14.02
C GLN A 30 -11.93 14.73 14.67
N PRO A 31 -11.99 13.38 14.73
CA PRO A 31 -10.93 12.58 15.32
C PRO A 31 -9.59 12.71 14.62
N ALA A 32 -9.56 12.77 13.28
CA ALA A 32 -8.33 12.95 12.52
C ALA A 32 -7.63 14.28 12.87
N PHE A 33 -8.38 15.37 12.90
CA PHE A 33 -7.87 16.68 13.30
C PHE A 33 -7.45 16.70 14.80
N ALA A 34 -8.20 16.02 15.67
CA ALA A 34 -7.86 15.92 17.08
C ALA A 34 -6.52 15.20 17.30
N ILE A 35 -6.26 14.11 16.57
CA ILE A 35 -4.98 13.40 16.61
C ILE A 35 -3.85 14.35 16.20
N LEU A 36 -3.97 15.05 15.09
CA LEU A 36 -2.95 15.99 14.61
C LEU A 36 -2.77 17.18 15.58
N SER A 37 -3.84 17.64 16.23
CA SER A 37 -3.77 18.68 17.26
C SER A 37 -3.00 18.22 18.50
N ILE A 38 -3.20 16.98 18.93
CA ILE A 38 -2.44 16.38 20.02
C ILE A 38 -0.96 16.25 19.63
N LEU A 39 -0.67 15.72 18.44
CA LEU A 39 0.70 15.63 17.96
C LEU A 39 1.38 17.00 17.88
N SER A 40 0.67 18.01 17.37
CA SER A 40 1.19 19.39 17.31
C SER A 40 1.57 19.95 18.68
N ARG A 41 0.86 19.54 19.72
CA ARG A 41 1.14 20.00 21.09
C ARG A 41 2.40 19.37 21.68
N TYR A 42 2.66 18.09 21.34
CA TYR A 42 3.69 17.29 22.01
C TYR A 42 4.91 16.93 21.15
N VAL A 43 4.89 17.21 19.85
CA VAL A 43 5.96 16.81 18.92
C VAL A 43 7.34 17.28 19.36
N ASN A 44 7.45 18.49 19.89
CA ASN A 44 8.72 19.04 20.37
C ASN A 44 9.21 18.40 21.71
N GLU A 45 8.33 17.72 22.43
CA GLU A 45 8.66 17.02 23.66
C GLU A 45 9.04 15.54 23.42
N LEU A 46 8.99 15.08 22.16
CA LEU A 46 9.20 13.70 21.74
C LEU A 46 10.34 13.57 20.71
N PRO A 47 11.57 14.01 21.04
CA PRO A 47 12.67 14.07 20.05
C PRO A 47 13.09 12.69 19.54
N THR A 48 12.84 11.62 20.29
CA THR A 48 13.18 10.23 19.93
C THR A 48 12.05 9.50 19.21
N VAL A 49 10.88 10.14 19.05
CA VAL A 49 9.72 9.52 18.39
C VAL A 49 9.60 10.05 16.97
N ARG A 50 9.38 9.13 16.04
CA ARG A 50 9.00 9.44 14.65
C ARG A 50 7.58 8.93 14.41
N PHE A 51 6.82 9.71 13.63
CA PHE A 51 5.47 9.33 13.20
C PHE A 51 5.49 9.12 11.70
N PHE A 52 4.98 7.97 11.26
CA PHE A 52 4.66 7.70 9.85
C PHE A 52 3.14 7.66 9.72
N ILE A 53 2.58 8.60 8.99
CA ILE A 53 1.13 8.78 8.91
C ILE A 53 0.72 8.69 7.45
N THR A 54 -0.21 7.79 7.14
CA THR A 54 -0.82 7.69 5.81
C THR A 54 -2.25 8.20 5.85
N GLY A 55 -2.76 8.62 4.71
CA GLY A 55 -4.14 9.07 4.56
C GLY A 55 -4.36 9.90 3.31
N ARG A 56 -5.61 10.07 2.94
CA ARG A 56 -6.00 10.96 1.85
C ARG A 56 -5.84 12.43 2.28
N PRO A 57 -5.51 13.34 1.34
CA PRO A 57 -5.27 14.74 1.65
C PRO A 57 -6.58 15.52 1.83
N GLU A 58 -7.44 15.10 2.74
CA GLU A 58 -8.68 15.80 3.09
C GLU A 58 -8.40 17.16 3.72
N ALA A 59 -9.37 18.07 3.65
CA ALA A 59 -9.18 19.47 4.05
C ALA A 59 -8.70 19.60 5.50
N ARG A 60 -9.26 18.81 6.44
CA ARG A 60 -8.90 18.88 7.86
C ARG A 60 -7.54 18.25 8.15
N ILE A 61 -7.19 17.18 7.45
CA ILE A 61 -5.86 16.55 7.55
C ILE A 61 -4.80 17.54 7.06
N ARG A 62 -5.01 18.15 5.89
CA ARG A 62 -4.11 19.20 5.37
C ARG A 62 -3.98 20.38 6.33
N THR A 63 -5.09 20.81 6.93
CA THR A 63 -5.08 21.89 7.92
C THR A 63 -4.33 21.48 9.18
N GLY A 64 -4.53 20.26 9.66
CA GLY A 64 -3.83 19.71 10.82
C GLY A 64 -2.31 19.69 10.65
N PHE A 65 -1.80 19.24 9.50
CA PHE A 65 -0.35 19.27 9.22
C PHE A 65 0.23 20.69 9.05
N ARG A 66 -0.60 21.70 8.82
CA ARG A 66 -0.19 23.11 8.77
C ARG A 66 -0.12 23.79 10.15
N LEU A 67 -0.47 23.08 11.22
CA LEU A 67 -0.30 23.62 12.56
C LEU A 67 1.16 24.01 12.81
N LYS A 68 1.37 25.14 13.48
CA LYS A 68 2.68 25.81 13.62
C LYS A 68 3.81 24.88 14.10
N SER A 69 3.50 23.95 14.98
CA SER A 69 4.51 23.03 15.53
C SER A 69 4.77 21.82 14.63
N LEU A 70 3.80 21.40 13.80
CA LEU A 70 3.96 20.26 12.88
C LEU A 70 4.61 20.66 11.58
N LEU A 71 4.23 21.78 11.01
CA LEU A 71 4.68 22.22 9.69
C LEU A 71 6.21 22.14 9.50
N PRO A 72 7.07 22.63 10.43
CA PRO A 72 8.51 22.62 10.23
C PRO A 72 9.17 21.25 10.41
N VAL A 73 8.45 20.27 10.99
CA VAL A 73 8.97 18.92 11.30
C VAL A 73 8.30 17.82 10.50
N THR A 74 7.41 18.19 9.56
CA THR A 74 6.67 17.25 8.72
C THR A 74 7.25 17.22 7.30
N GLU A 75 7.61 16.04 6.84
CA GLU A 75 7.89 15.76 5.44
C GLU A 75 6.65 15.12 4.81
N VAL A 76 6.21 15.65 3.66
CA VAL A 76 5.02 15.16 2.96
C VAL A 76 5.45 14.50 1.65
N SER A 77 5.14 13.22 1.50
CA SER A 77 5.30 12.48 0.26
C SER A 77 3.94 12.20 -0.36
N LYS A 78 3.79 12.49 -1.65
CA LYS A 78 2.52 12.29 -2.36
C LYS A 78 2.67 11.18 -3.39
N LEU A 79 1.91 10.12 -3.23
CA LEU A 79 2.03 8.93 -4.10
C LEU A 79 1.73 9.23 -5.58
N HIS A 80 0.85 10.20 -5.87
CA HIS A 80 0.54 10.59 -7.26
C HIS A 80 1.64 11.45 -7.92
N GLU A 81 2.65 11.88 -7.18
CA GLU A 81 3.84 12.57 -7.69
C GLU A 81 5.01 11.60 -7.95
N VAL A 82 4.84 10.32 -7.62
CA VAL A 82 5.82 9.27 -7.95
C VAL A 82 5.86 9.07 -9.47
N LYS A 83 7.06 8.93 -10.01
CA LYS A 83 7.25 8.75 -11.47
C LYS A 83 6.52 7.49 -11.94
N PRO A 84 5.72 7.57 -13.03
CA PRO A 84 4.97 6.43 -13.56
C PRO A 84 5.86 5.21 -13.83
N GLU A 85 7.09 5.42 -14.30
CA GLU A 85 8.03 4.35 -14.61
C GLU A 85 8.43 3.53 -13.37
N ALA A 86 8.54 4.19 -12.20
CA ALA A 86 8.81 3.51 -10.95
C ALA A 86 7.63 2.65 -10.53
N VAL A 87 6.41 3.19 -10.61
CA VAL A 87 5.18 2.45 -10.30
C VAL A 87 4.99 1.25 -11.23
N ASP A 88 5.22 1.43 -12.53
CA ASP A 88 5.13 0.35 -13.51
C ASP A 88 6.17 -0.75 -13.27
N SER A 89 7.39 -0.36 -12.86
CA SER A 89 8.44 -1.30 -12.48
C SER A 89 8.04 -2.13 -11.24
N ASP A 90 7.49 -1.48 -10.24
CA ASP A 90 7.04 -2.14 -9.01
C ASP A 90 5.86 -3.08 -9.27
N ILE A 91 4.88 -2.67 -10.08
CA ILE A 91 3.74 -3.52 -10.49
C ILE A 91 4.25 -4.73 -11.30
N ARG A 92 5.22 -4.54 -12.18
CA ARG A 92 5.84 -5.63 -12.93
C ARG A 92 6.50 -6.64 -11.98
N LEU A 93 7.31 -6.16 -11.05
CA LEU A 93 7.97 -7.02 -10.06
C LEU A 93 6.93 -7.76 -9.21
N PHE A 94 5.87 -7.07 -8.79
CA PHE A 94 4.76 -7.68 -8.05
C PHE A 94 4.11 -8.83 -8.83
N PHE A 95 3.74 -8.63 -10.10
CA PHE A 95 3.17 -9.69 -10.92
C PHE A 95 4.14 -10.86 -11.09
N GLN A 96 5.39 -10.59 -11.44
CA GLN A 96 6.42 -11.62 -11.60
C GLN A 96 6.52 -12.48 -10.34
N THR A 97 6.73 -11.86 -9.19
CA THR A 97 6.89 -12.57 -7.93
C THR A 97 5.65 -13.36 -7.55
N GLN A 98 4.47 -12.74 -7.61
CA GLN A 98 3.25 -13.39 -7.14
C GLN A 98 2.80 -14.53 -8.06
N LEU A 99 2.89 -14.35 -9.38
CA LEU A 99 2.51 -15.41 -10.33
C LEU A 99 3.50 -16.57 -10.31
N THR A 100 4.80 -16.31 -10.19
CA THR A 100 5.81 -17.37 -10.02
C THR A 100 5.56 -18.17 -8.76
N ASN A 101 5.30 -17.50 -7.62
CA ASN A 101 4.98 -18.18 -6.36
C ASN A 101 3.72 -19.05 -6.46
N LEU A 102 2.71 -18.61 -7.22
CA LEU A 102 1.50 -19.41 -7.45
C LEU A 102 1.81 -20.69 -8.23
N VAL A 103 2.69 -20.62 -9.24
CA VAL A 103 3.12 -21.79 -10.01
C VAL A 103 3.95 -22.75 -9.14
N GLU A 104 4.91 -22.23 -8.41
CA GLU A 104 5.82 -23.04 -7.57
C GLU A 104 5.09 -23.79 -6.44
N ASN A 105 4.00 -23.21 -5.93
CA ASN A 105 3.20 -23.84 -4.88
C ASN A 105 2.23 -24.92 -5.40
N GLN A 106 2.17 -25.14 -6.73
CA GLN A 106 1.36 -26.18 -7.35
C GLN A 106 2.23 -27.40 -7.70
N SER A 107 2.36 -28.31 -6.74
CA SER A 107 3.19 -29.54 -6.89
C SER A 107 2.69 -30.52 -7.96
N ASP A 108 1.47 -30.35 -8.50
CA ASP A 108 0.80 -31.35 -9.34
C ASP A 108 0.50 -30.88 -10.78
N CYS A 109 0.93 -29.69 -11.18
CA CYS A 109 0.77 -29.25 -12.57
C CYS A 109 2.06 -29.51 -13.35
N ASP A 110 2.00 -30.46 -14.30
CA ASP A 110 2.95 -30.54 -15.42
C ASP A 110 2.83 -29.28 -16.28
N THR A 111 3.27 -28.13 -15.72
CA THR A 111 3.37 -26.89 -16.48
C THR A 111 4.56 -27.01 -17.44
N THR A 112 4.31 -27.63 -18.58
CA THR A 112 5.28 -27.70 -19.70
C THR A 112 5.43 -26.38 -20.42
N GLY A 113 4.97 -25.25 -19.85
CA GLY A 113 4.99 -23.91 -20.43
C GLY A 113 5.73 -22.88 -19.60
N ASP A 114 6.34 -21.91 -20.25
CA ASP A 114 7.03 -20.75 -19.67
C ASP A 114 5.99 -19.69 -19.18
N TRP A 115 5.05 -20.12 -18.33
CA TRP A 115 4.05 -19.23 -17.74
C TRP A 115 4.44 -18.85 -16.30
N PRO A 116 4.32 -17.56 -15.91
CA PRO A 116 3.87 -16.43 -16.73
C PRO A 116 4.96 -15.94 -17.69
N SER A 117 4.61 -15.82 -18.97
CA SER A 117 5.56 -15.31 -19.97
C SER A 117 5.82 -13.80 -19.77
N SER A 118 6.95 -13.32 -20.30
CA SER A 118 7.25 -11.87 -20.28
C SER A 118 6.20 -11.04 -21.02
N SER A 119 5.53 -11.62 -22.03
CA SER A 119 4.42 -10.97 -22.75
C SER A 119 3.17 -10.84 -21.89
N ASP A 120 2.81 -11.87 -21.12
CA ASP A 120 1.67 -11.84 -20.22
C ASP A 120 1.84 -10.77 -19.14
N ILE A 121 3.01 -10.75 -18.51
CA ILE A 121 3.35 -9.72 -17.51
C ILE A 121 3.22 -8.32 -18.13
N LYS A 122 3.70 -8.12 -19.34
CA LYS A 122 3.61 -6.81 -20.03
C LYS A 122 2.15 -6.39 -20.27
N VAL A 123 1.30 -7.32 -20.68
CA VAL A 123 -0.14 -7.07 -20.88
C VAL A 123 -0.82 -6.72 -19.55
N LEU A 124 -0.52 -7.47 -18.49
CA LEU A 124 -1.08 -7.23 -17.14
C LEU A 124 -0.65 -5.86 -16.58
N CYS A 125 0.62 -5.48 -16.73
CA CYS A 125 1.11 -4.16 -16.34
C CYS A 125 0.39 -3.04 -17.08
N LYS A 126 0.20 -3.19 -18.40
CA LYS A 126 -0.55 -2.22 -19.21
C LYS A 126 -1.99 -2.07 -18.73
N LYS A 127 -2.66 -3.19 -18.41
CA LYS A 127 -4.04 -3.18 -17.88
C LYS A 127 -4.10 -2.60 -16.47
N ALA A 128 -3.07 -2.79 -15.65
CA ALA A 128 -3.00 -2.21 -14.31
C ALA A 128 -2.91 -0.69 -14.32
N ALA A 129 -2.35 -0.08 -15.38
CA ALA A 129 -2.30 1.37 -15.57
C ALA A 129 -1.83 2.14 -14.32
N GLY A 130 -0.83 1.61 -13.59
CA GLY A 130 -0.30 2.20 -12.36
C GLY A 130 -1.10 1.89 -11.08
N PHE A 131 -2.17 1.08 -11.15
CA PHE A 131 -3.00 0.77 -9.97
C PHE A 131 -2.66 -0.59 -9.37
N PHE A 132 -2.00 -0.60 -8.20
CA PHE A 132 -1.72 -1.83 -7.45
C PHE A 132 -2.98 -2.60 -7.04
N ILE A 133 -4.11 -1.91 -6.82
CA ILE A 133 -5.39 -2.58 -6.50
C ILE A 133 -5.83 -3.51 -7.65
N TYR A 134 -5.62 -3.12 -8.90
CA TYR A 134 -5.87 -3.99 -10.04
C TYR A 134 -4.94 -5.21 -10.02
N ALA A 135 -3.64 -4.99 -9.82
CA ALA A 135 -2.67 -6.07 -9.78
C ALA A 135 -2.99 -7.09 -8.66
N SER A 136 -3.29 -6.61 -7.45
CA SER A 136 -3.65 -7.48 -6.34
C SER A 136 -4.97 -8.24 -6.57
N THR A 137 -5.94 -7.61 -7.25
CA THR A 137 -7.22 -8.26 -7.60
C THR A 137 -7.01 -9.37 -8.61
N VAL A 138 -6.16 -9.14 -9.63
CA VAL A 138 -5.82 -10.18 -10.62
C VAL A 138 -5.14 -11.38 -9.94
N ILE A 139 -4.17 -11.14 -9.04
CA ILE A 139 -3.52 -12.24 -8.31
C ILE A 139 -4.52 -13.02 -7.47
N LYS A 140 -5.40 -12.35 -6.74
CA LYS A 140 -6.45 -13.02 -5.95
C LYS A 140 -7.41 -13.83 -6.82
N PHE A 141 -7.79 -13.30 -7.97
CA PHE A 141 -8.64 -13.99 -8.94
C PHE A 141 -7.96 -15.25 -9.46
N VAL A 142 -6.72 -15.15 -9.94
CA VAL A 142 -5.96 -16.31 -10.42
C VAL A 142 -5.80 -17.37 -9.33
N ALA A 143 -5.49 -16.96 -8.10
CA ALA A 143 -5.37 -17.89 -6.98
C ALA A 143 -6.69 -18.58 -6.62
N SER A 144 -7.84 -17.89 -6.74
CA SER A 144 -9.16 -18.46 -6.45
C SER A 144 -9.62 -19.45 -7.54
N GLU A 145 -9.37 -19.12 -8.80
CA GLU A 145 -9.69 -20.02 -9.92
C GLU A 145 -8.86 -21.31 -9.86
N GLN A 146 -7.59 -21.22 -9.44
CA GLN A 146 -6.74 -22.39 -9.26
C GLN A 146 -7.24 -23.34 -8.17
N CYS A 147 -7.85 -22.83 -7.10
CA CYS A 147 -8.50 -23.66 -6.08
C CYS A 147 -9.77 -24.35 -6.57
N ALA A 148 -10.46 -23.76 -7.58
CA ALA A 148 -11.70 -24.31 -8.12
C ALA A 148 -11.47 -25.38 -9.21
N TYR A 149 -10.34 -25.38 -9.89
CA TYR A 149 -10.00 -26.28 -10.98
C TYR A 149 -8.69 -27.04 -10.70
N SER A 150 -8.74 -28.03 -9.84
CA SER A 150 -7.67 -29.02 -9.76
C SER A 150 -7.65 -29.88 -11.04
N GLY A 151 -7.27 -29.29 -12.17
CA GLY A 151 -7.23 -30.01 -13.44
C GLY A 151 -6.99 -29.22 -14.71
N THR A 152 -6.96 -27.89 -14.70
CA THR A 152 -6.78 -27.15 -15.97
C THR A 152 -6.08 -25.81 -15.71
N CYS A 153 -4.86 -25.65 -16.25
CA CYS A 153 -4.15 -24.37 -16.28
C CYS A 153 -4.97 -23.30 -17.01
N PRO A 154 -5.09 -22.07 -16.46
CA PRO A 154 -5.85 -21.01 -17.08
C PRO A 154 -5.04 -20.35 -18.22
N HIS A 155 -4.99 -20.99 -19.39
CA HIS A 155 -4.43 -20.39 -20.61
C HIS A 155 -5.27 -19.24 -21.19
N HIS A 156 -6.32 -18.76 -20.50
CA HIS A 156 -7.35 -17.89 -21.10
C HIS A 156 -7.37 -16.43 -20.60
N LEU A 157 -6.37 -15.95 -19.87
CA LEU A 157 -6.39 -14.55 -19.40
C LEU A 157 -5.95 -13.51 -20.45
N THR A 158 -5.49 -13.95 -21.61
CA THR A 158 -4.99 -13.03 -22.66
C THR A 158 -5.93 -12.81 -23.83
N SER A 159 -7.03 -13.57 -23.96
CA SER A 159 -7.94 -13.48 -25.11
C SER A 159 -9.29 -12.88 -24.75
N THR A 160 -9.35 -11.59 -24.49
CA THR A 160 -10.55 -10.77 -24.71
C THR A 160 -10.17 -9.58 -25.57
N GLU A 161 -9.91 -9.87 -26.84
CA GLU A 161 -10.21 -8.94 -27.91
C GLU A 161 -11.68 -9.14 -28.30
N HIS A 162 -12.38 -8.01 -28.47
CA HIS A 162 -13.75 -7.80 -28.94
C HIS A 162 -14.89 -7.90 -27.89
N CYS A 163 -15.20 -6.75 -27.30
CA CYS A 163 -16.48 -6.01 -27.48
C CYS A 163 -16.25 -4.56 -27.09
#